data_10230bbddb8ffe94f9201a242c2b9030
#
_entry.id   10230bbddb8ffe94f9201a242c2b9030
#
_cell.length_a   1.000
_cell.length_b   1.000
_cell.length_c   1.000
_cell.angle_alpha   90.00
_cell.angle_beta   90.00
_cell.angle_gamma   90.00
#
_symmetry.space_group_name_H-M   'P 1'
#
loop_
_entity.id
_entity.type
_entity.pdbx_description
1 polymer ?
#
loop_
_entity_poly.entity_id
_entity_poly.type
_entity_poly.pdbx_seq_one_letter_code
_entity_poly.pdbx_strand_id
1 'polypeptide(L)'
;IALALTGSPKLLLLDEPTSGVSAEEKFPMMETVMHALGNEPLTALFVEHDMDIVRRHADRVIAFYSGRIIADDAPEKALATDDVRRYVTGELRQEANHA
;
A
#
# COMPACT_ATOMS: atom_id res chain seq x y z
N ILE A 1 8.21 1.88 -13.23
CA ILE A 1 7.85 0.51 -12.80
C ILE A 1 8.41 -0.47 -13.80
N ALA A 2 9.37 -1.24 -13.36
CA ALA A 2 9.90 -2.34 -14.16
C ALA A 2 9.11 -3.61 -13.81
N LEU A 3 8.18 -3.97 -14.69
CA LEU A 3 7.45 -5.22 -14.56
C LEU A 3 8.08 -6.25 -15.49
N ALA A 4 8.81 -7.19 -14.91
CA ALA A 4 9.31 -8.32 -15.65
C ALA A 4 8.46 -9.54 -15.34
N LEU A 5 7.44 -9.78 -16.16
CA LEU A 5 6.63 -10.99 -16.09
C LEU A 5 7.24 -12.03 -17.03
N THR A 6 8.29 -12.69 -16.56
CA THR A 6 8.87 -13.83 -17.26
C THR A 6 8.37 -15.11 -16.60
N GLY A 7 7.70 -15.97 -17.36
CA GLY A 7 7.09 -17.19 -16.84
C GLY A 7 5.72 -16.94 -16.23
N SER A 8 5.32 -17.78 -15.28
CA SER A 8 4.05 -17.64 -14.56
C SER A 8 4.34 -17.36 -13.08
N PRO A 9 4.67 -16.12 -12.72
CA PRO A 9 5.00 -15.80 -11.34
C PRO A 9 3.77 -15.97 -10.44
N LYS A 10 3.99 -16.53 -9.24
CA LYS A 10 2.94 -16.65 -8.23
C LYS A 10 2.89 -15.42 -7.33
N LEU A 11 3.97 -14.68 -7.27
CA LEU A 11 4.13 -13.48 -6.45
C LEU A 11 4.81 -12.39 -7.27
N LEU A 12 4.22 -11.22 -7.26
CA LEU A 12 4.77 -10.02 -7.87
C LEU A 12 5.04 -8.99 -6.80
N LEU A 13 6.24 -8.43 -6.80
CA LEU A 13 6.64 -7.38 -5.86
C LEU A 13 6.71 -6.04 -6.59
N LEU A 14 5.98 -5.06 -6.10
CA LEU A 14 5.98 -3.68 -6.59
C LEU A 14 6.47 -2.76 -5.47
N ASP A 15 7.58 -2.07 -5.69
CA ASP A 15 8.15 -1.16 -4.71
C ASP A 15 7.80 0.29 -5.07
N GLU A 16 6.98 0.90 -4.25
CA GLU A 16 6.51 2.29 -4.39
C GLU A 16 6.03 2.60 -5.83
N PRO A 17 5.03 1.87 -6.35
CA PRO A 17 4.65 1.99 -7.75
C PRO A 17 4.16 3.39 -8.15
N THR A 18 3.69 4.19 -7.19
CA THR A 18 3.20 5.55 -7.47
C THR A 18 4.22 6.65 -7.17
N SER A 19 5.45 6.27 -6.80
CA SER A 19 6.51 7.24 -6.53
C SER A 19 6.83 8.08 -7.76
N GLY A 20 6.85 9.40 -7.60
CA GLY A 20 7.12 10.32 -8.69
C GLY A 20 5.95 10.59 -9.63
N VAL A 21 4.80 9.99 -9.39
CA VAL A 21 3.59 10.20 -10.19
C VAL A 21 2.74 11.28 -9.53
N SER A 22 2.16 12.17 -10.34
CA SER A 22 1.30 13.24 -9.83
C SER A 22 0.05 12.67 -9.16
N ALA A 23 -0.55 13.44 -8.26
CA ALA A 23 -1.78 13.05 -7.58
C ALA A 23 -2.92 12.76 -8.56
N GLU A 24 -2.96 13.45 -9.69
CA GLU A 24 -4.00 13.27 -10.71
C GLU A 24 -3.83 11.97 -11.51
N GLU A 25 -2.59 11.48 -11.63
CA GLU A 25 -2.26 10.32 -12.47
C GLU A 25 -2.12 9.02 -11.69
N LYS A 26 -1.88 9.10 -10.39
CA LYS A 26 -1.57 7.89 -9.60
C LYS A 26 -2.73 6.90 -9.52
N PHE A 27 -3.97 7.37 -9.35
CA PHE A 27 -5.12 6.48 -9.28
C PHE A 27 -5.41 5.78 -10.62
N PRO A 28 -5.47 6.50 -11.76
CA PRO A 28 -5.62 5.84 -13.06
C PRO A 28 -4.50 4.85 -13.35
N MET A 29 -3.25 5.19 -12.99
CA MET A 29 -2.12 4.30 -13.17
C MET A 29 -2.28 3.01 -12.38
N MET A 30 -2.63 3.12 -11.09
CA MET A 30 -2.83 1.96 -10.24
C MET A 30 -4.01 1.11 -10.69
N GLU A 31 -5.09 1.73 -11.15
CA GLU A 31 -6.22 0.98 -11.69
C GLU A 31 -5.83 0.17 -12.92
N THR A 32 -5.02 0.73 -13.80
CA THR A 32 -4.49 0.02 -14.97
C THR A 32 -3.64 -1.16 -14.54
N VAL A 33 -2.73 -0.96 -13.59
CA VAL A 33 -1.87 -2.02 -13.06
C VAL A 33 -2.71 -3.12 -12.41
N MET A 34 -3.63 -2.76 -11.54
CA MET A 34 -4.47 -3.73 -10.82
C MET A 34 -5.38 -4.50 -11.76
N HIS A 35 -5.91 -3.85 -12.79
CA HIS A 35 -6.72 -4.52 -13.80
C HIS A 35 -5.91 -5.57 -14.57
N ALA A 36 -4.70 -5.21 -14.97
CA ALA A 36 -3.81 -6.16 -15.66
C ALA A 36 -3.45 -7.35 -14.77
N LEU A 37 -3.19 -7.11 -13.48
CA LEU A 37 -2.86 -8.17 -12.53
C LEU A 37 -4.06 -9.03 -12.16
N GLY A 38 -5.27 -8.47 -12.17
CA GLY A 38 -6.50 -9.19 -11.83
C GLY A 38 -6.83 -10.32 -12.77
N ASN A 39 -6.26 -10.33 -13.96
CA ASN A 39 -6.46 -11.39 -14.95
C ASN A 39 -5.46 -12.55 -14.79
N GLU A 40 -4.52 -12.42 -13.85
CA GLU A 40 -3.47 -13.42 -13.64
C GLU A 40 -3.66 -14.08 -12.26
N PRO A 41 -3.42 -15.40 -12.15
CA PRO A 41 -3.53 -16.09 -10.86
C PRO A 41 -2.28 -15.87 -10.00
N LEU A 42 -2.05 -14.64 -9.56
CA LEU A 42 -0.89 -14.29 -8.77
C LEU A 42 -1.28 -13.40 -7.59
N THR A 43 -0.38 -13.36 -6.60
CA THR A 43 -0.48 -12.44 -5.47
C THR A 43 0.46 -11.27 -5.73
N ALA A 44 -0.05 -10.06 -5.57
CA ALA A 44 0.76 -8.86 -5.68
C ALA A 44 1.03 -8.30 -4.29
N LEU A 45 2.31 -8.05 -4.00
CA LEU A 45 2.76 -7.36 -2.80
C LEU A 45 3.31 -6.00 -3.23
N PHE A 46 2.74 -4.92 -2.71
CA PHE A 46 3.26 -3.60 -3.02
C PHE A 46 3.61 -2.83 -1.75
N VAL A 47 4.76 -2.17 -1.79
CA VAL A 47 5.21 -1.28 -0.72
C VAL A 47 4.78 0.13 -1.10
N GLU A 48 4.00 0.78 -0.25
CA GLU A 48 3.41 2.06 -0.58
C GLU A 48 3.33 2.97 0.65
N HIS A 49 3.52 4.26 0.45
CA HIS A 49 3.37 5.28 1.47
C HIS A 49 2.09 6.09 1.31
N ASP A 50 1.47 6.02 0.15
CA ASP A 50 0.21 6.72 -0.10
C ASP A 50 -0.94 5.88 0.47
N MET A 51 -1.52 6.36 1.56
CA MET A 51 -2.56 5.62 2.26
C MET A 51 -3.86 5.54 1.45
N ASP A 52 -4.12 6.47 0.59
CA ASP A 52 -5.30 6.42 -0.28
C ASP A 52 -5.18 5.28 -1.29
N ILE A 53 -3.98 5.08 -1.84
CA ILE A 53 -3.71 3.92 -2.72
C ILE A 53 -3.88 2.62 -1.95
N VAL A 54 -3.35 2.56 -0.73
CA VAL A 54 -3.44 1.37 0.12
C VAL A 54 -4.90 1.04 0.43
N ARG A 55 -5.69 2.02 0.86
CA ARG A 55 -7.11 1.81 1.18
C ARG A 55 -7.90 1.32 -0.02
N ARG A 56 -7.59 1.83 -1.19
CA ARG A 56 -8.37 1.54 -2.41
C ARG A 56 -8.03 0.19 -3.03
N HIS A 57 -6.77 -0.23 -2.98
CA HIS A 57 -6.30 -1.37 -3.75
C HIS A 57 -5.83 -2.57 -2.94
N ALA A 58 -5.49 -2.39 -1.68
CA ALA A 58 -5.00 -3.50 -0.87
C ALA A 58 -6.15 -4.31 -0.27
N ASP A 59 -5.97 -5.62 -0.26
CA ASP A 59 -6.88 -6.55 0.44
C ASP A 59 -6.41 -6.80 1.87
N ARG A 60 -5.10 -6.69 2.09
CA ARG A 60 -4.45 -6.92 3.36
C ARG A 60 -3.31 -5.93 3.53
N VAL A 61 -3.20 -5.36 4.71
CA VAL A 61 -2.13 -4.42 5.05
C VAL A 61 -1.29 -5.00 6.17
N ILE A 62 0.03 -5.03 5.93
CA ILE A 62 1.01 -5.38 6.96
C ILE A 62 1.82 -4.12 7.22
N ALA A 63 1.70 -3.57 8.41
CA ALA A 63 2.40 -2.35 8.78
C ALA A 63 3.63 -2.69 9.65
N PHE A 64 4.76 -2.12 9.27
CA PHE A 64 6.03 -2.30 9.97
C PHE A 64 6.45 -1.01 10.65
N TYR A 65 6.99 -1.15 11.85
CA TYR A 65 7.66 -0.05 12.54
C TYR A 65 8.75 -0.60 13.43
N SER A 66 9.93 0.00 13.35
CA SER A 66 11.09 -0.38 14.19
C SER A 66 11.41 -1.87 14.15
N GLY A 67 11.38 -2.46 12.96
CA GLY A 67 11.71 -3.88 12.75
C GLY A 67 10.63 -4.87 13.20
N ARG A 68 9.43 -4.39 13.51
CA ARG A 68 8.34 -5.26 13.95
C ARG A 68 7.06 -5.02 13.17
N ILE A 69 6.25 -6.05 13.06
CA ILE A 69 4.91 -5.92 12.52
C ILE A 69 4.00 -5.37 13.63
N ILE A 70 3.40 -4.19 13.38
CA ILE A 70 2.50 -3.56 14.33
C ILE A 70 1.03 -3.68 13.93
N ALA A 71 0.74 -4.09 12.72
CA ALA A 71 -0.62 -4.39 12.28
C ALA A 71 -0.57 -5.36 11.10
N ASP A 72 -1.55 -6.23 11.03
CA ASP A 72 -1.73 -7.18 9.93
C ASP A 72 -3.23 -7.49 9.85
N ASP A 73 -3.94 -6.79 8.97
CA ASP A 73 -5.39 -6.91 8.87
C ASP A 73 -5.87 -6.30 7.55
N ALA A 74 -7.18 -6.34 7.32
CA ALA A 74 -7.80 -5.59 6.24
C ALA A 74 -7.45 -4.09 6.36
N PRO A 75 -7.40 -3.34 5.24
CA PRO A 75 -6.92 -1.95 5.26
C PRO A 75 -7.64 -1.07 6.28
N GLU A 76 -8.95 -1.15 6.36
CA GLU A 76 -9.73 -0.33 7.29
C GLU A 76 -9.35 -0.56 8.75
N LYS A 77 -9.14 -1.82 9.11
CA LYS A 77 -8.78 -2.19 10.48
C LYS A 77 -7.33 -1.87 10.77
N ALA A 78 -6.42 -2.22 9.86
CA ALA A 78 -4.99 -1.99 10.04
C ALA A 78 -4.69 -0.49 10.19
N LEU A 79 -5.27 0.34 9.34
CA LEU A 79 -5.03 1.78 9.33
C LEU A 79 -5.77 2.52 10.45
N ALA A 80 -6.71 1.87 11.12
CA ALA A 80 -7.44 2.44 12.25
C ALA A 80 -6.75 2.17 13.60
N THR A 81 -5.73 1.29 13.65
CA THR A 81 -5.04 1.02 14.92
C THR A 81 -4.26 2.25 15.37
N ASP A 82 -4.17 2.45 16.69
CA ASP A 82 -3.46 3.58 17.26
C ASP A 82 -1.97 3.58 16.89
N ASP A 83 -1.34 2.41 16.90
CA ASP A 83 0.07 2.29 16.56
C ASP A 83 0.34 2.68 15.10
N VAL A 84 -0.50 2.25 14.17
CA VAL A 84 -0.35 2.62 12.77
C VAL A 84 -0.60 4.11 12.58
N ARG A 85 -1.64 4.66 13.20
CA ARG A 85 -1.97 6.09 13.12
C ARG A 85 -0.85 6.95 13.72
N ARG A 86 -0.18 6.46 14.73
CA ARG A 86 0.91 7.18 15.41
C ARG A 86 2.24 7.08 14.65
N TYR A 87 2.62 5.88 14.24
CA TYR A 87 3.97 5.59 13.77
C TYR A 87 4.10 5.48 12.27
N VAL A 88 3.02 5.15 11.56
CA VAL A 88 3.05 4.94 10.10
C VAL A 88 2.41 6.10 9.37
N THR A 89 1.14 6.40 9.65
CA THR A 89 0.43 7.49 8.97
C THR A 89 0.69 8.86 9.58
N GLY A 90 1.06 8.92 10.86
CA GLY A 90 1.32 10.17 11.56
C GLY A 90 0.07 10.94 11.98
N GLU A 91 -1.12 10.38 11.78
CA GLU A 91 -2.38 11.07 12.08
C GLU A 91 -2.49 11.50 13.54
N LEU A 92 -2.14 10.62 14.48
CA LEU A 92 -2.20 10.95 15.91
C LEU A 92 -1.12 11.96 16.32
N ARG A 93 0.02 11.98 15.64
CA ARG A 93 1.07 12.99 15.89
C ARG A 93 0.59 14.37 15.47
N GLN A 94 -0.10 14.46 14.33
CA GLN A 94 -0.66 15.70 13.84
C GLN A 94 -1.71 16.24 14.78
N GLU A 95 -2.59 15.41 15.32
CA GLU A 95 -3.59 15.78 16.31
C GLU A 95 -2.92 16.33 17.58
N ALA A 96 -1.87 15.66 18.06
CA ALA A 96 -1.13 16.10 19.25
C ALA A 96 -0.45 17.46 19.02
N ASN A 97 0.01 17.74 17.81
CA ASN A 97 0.66 19.01 17.48
C ASN A 97 -0.32 20.17 17.33
N HIS A 98 -1.60 19.89 17.19
CA HIS A 98 -2.66 20.90 17.07
C HIS A 98 -3.37 21.19 18.39
N ALA A 99 -2.98 20.51 19.44
CA ALA A 99 -3.59 20.69 20.75
C ALA A 99 -3.10 21.95 21.47
#